data_52018b311c67b0efb7a5f4fadcf1e841
#
_entry.id   52018b311c67b0efb7a5f4fadcf1e841
#
_cell.length_a   1.000
_cell.length_b   1.000
_cell.length_c   1.000
_cell.angle_alpha   90.00
_cell.angle_beta   90.00
_cell.angle_gamma   90.00
#
_symmetry.space_group_name_H-M   'P 1'
#
loop_
_entity.id
_entity.type
_entity.pdbx_description
1 polymer ?
#
loop_
_entity_poly.entity_id
_entity_poly.type
_entity_poly.pdbx_seq_one_letter_code
_entity_poly.pdbx_strand_id
1 'polypeptide(L)'
;MYLFVILTFPITLSIIAPFFDTPSLKKSGGLIYYSPLFLSEKRKRGMIKIHGGTLFDYVFVIDQKMNGKQRTNFIIQQYLEGLLNLIEENENNKSENIKIRGTSYIINERTAQRIGFKIAKTDNIQKLILLYNCFNVLITYSIAKGKLSFPNLKETKTFETNLKELDKRKDFIRSLNDKLKSTIANNV
;
A
#
# COMPACT_ATOMS: atom_id res chain seq x y z
N MET A 1 -35.05 -11.90 -7.06
CA MET A 1 -34.06 -12.80 -6.44
C MET A 1 -32.76 -12.85 -7.23
N TYR A 2 -32.76 -13.13 -8.52
CA TYR A 2 -31.53 -13.24 -9.34
C TYR A 2 -30.68 -11.96 -9.38
N LEU A 3 -31.30 -10.79 -9.49
CA LEU A 3 -30.58 -9.50 -9.50
C LEU A 3 -29.78 -9.27 -8.22
N PHE A 4 -30.33 -9.66 -7.08
CA PHE A 4 -29.64 -9.56 -5.78
C PHE A 4 -28.40 -10.48 -5.75
N VAL A 5 -28.51 -11.70 -6.23
CA VAL A 5 -27.38 -12.66 -6.31
C VAL A 5 -26.29 -12.13 -7.22
N ILE A 6 -26.65 -11.60 -8.41
CA ILE A 6 -25.70 -11.05 -9.38
C ILE A 6 -24.92 -9.85 -8.78
N LEU A 7 -25.56 -9.03 -7.93
CA LEU A 7 -24.91 -7.90 -7.31
C LEU A 7 -24.06 -8.29 -6.07
N THR A 8 -24.55 -9.23 -5.25
CA THR A 8 -23.85 -9.59 -4.00
C THR A 8 -22.69 -10.56 -4.23
N PHE A 9 -22.78 -11.44 -5.23
CA PHE A 9 -21.74 -12.45 -5.51
C PHE A 9 -20.36 -11.82 -5.81
N PRO A 10 -20.19 -10.84 -6.72
CA PRO A 10 -18.89 -10.20 -6.98
C PRO A 10 -18.34 -9.48 -5.75
N ILE A 11 -19.20 -8.86 -4.94
CA ILE A 11 -18.79 -8.18 -3.71
C ILE A 11 -18.24 -9.20 -2.71
N THR A 12 -18.98 -10.27 -2.46
CA THR A 12 -18.57 -11.35 -1.56
C THR A 12 -17.27 -11.97 -2.05
N LEU A 13 -17.16 -12.24 -3.35
CA LEU A 13 -15.97 -12.80 -3.95
C LEU A 13 -14.76 -11.86 -3.80
N SER A 14 -14.93 -10.55 -4.01
CA SER A 14 -13.84 -9.56 -3.87
C SER A 14 -13.29 -9.47 -2.43
N ILE A 15 -14.14 -9.77 -1.42
CA ILE A 15 -13.72 -9.79 -0.01
C ILE A 15 -13.04 -11.13 0.33
N ILE A 16 -13.57 -12.24 -0.20
CA ILE A 16 -13.11 -13.59 0.18
C ILE A 16 -11.88 -14.02 -0.63
N ALA A 17 -11.79 -13.69 -1.92
CA ALA A 17 -10.68 -14.12 -2.79
C ALA A 17 -9.30 -13.78 -2.23
N PRO A 18 -9.01 -12.58 -1.69
CA PRO A 18 -7.72 -12.27 -1.09
C PRO A 18 -7.34 -13.18 0.08
N PHE A 19 -8.33 -13.77 0.78
CA PHE A 19 -8.07 -14.70 1.87
C PHE A 19 -7.40 -16.00 1.39
N PHE A 20 -7.78 -16.47 0.21
CA PHE A 20 -7.19 -17.68 -0.40
C PHE A 20 -5.98 -17.35 -1.27
N ASP A 21 -6.07 -16.26 -2.04
CA ASP A 21 -5.05 -15.90 -3.02
C ASP A 21 -3.77 -15.37 -2.36
N THR A 22 -3.87 -14.54 -1.32
CA THR A 22 -2.72 -13.93 -0.66
C THR A 22 -1.75 -14.95 -0.06
N PRO A 23 -2.20 -15.94 0.73
CA PRO A 23 -1.30 -16.99 1.26
C PRO A 23 -0.64 -17.81 0.14
N SER A 24 -1.38 -18.13 -0.91
CA SER A 24 -0.88 -18.87 -2.08
C SER A 24 0.20 -18.06 -2.81
N LEU A 25 -0.08 -16.78 -3.10
CA LEU A 25 0.87 -15.87 -3.74
C LEU A 25 2.11 -15.60 -2.88
N LYS A 26 1.95 -15.49 -1.57
CA LYS A 26 3.07 -15.37 -0.63
C LYS A 26 3.95 -16.63 -0.66
N LYS A 27 3.33 -17.82 -0.60
CA LYS A 27 4.05 -19.10 -0.63
C LYS A 27 4.77 -19.34 -1.95
N SER A 28 4.19 -18.92 -3.08
CA SER A 28 4.81 -19.01 -4.41
C SER A 28 5.84 -17.91 -4.71
N GLY A 29 6.06 -16.97 -3.79
CA GLY A 29 6.93 -15.81 -4.01
C GLY A 29 6.37 -14.80 -5.01
N GLY A 30 5.07 -14.86 -5.31
CA GLY A 30 4.37 -13.88 -6.15
C GLY A 30 4.16 -12.54 -5.45
N LEU A 31 4.03 -12.58 -4.11
CA LEU A 31 3.95 -11.41 -3.23
C LEU A 31 5.06 -11.47 -2.18
N ILE A 32 5.75 -10.34 -1.99
CA ILE A 32 6.84 -10.17 -1.02
C ILE A 32 6.41 -9.10 -0.03
N TYR A 33 6.40 -9.43 1.27
CA TYR A 33 6.10 -8.47 2.34
C TYR A 33 7.41 -7.84 2.83
N TYR A 34 7.50 -6.53 2.72
CA TYR A 34 8.61 -5.72 3.23
C TYR A 34 8.33 -5.10 4.60
N SER A 35 7.05 -4.98 4.95
CA SER A 35 6.55 -4.72 6.30
C SER A 35 5.14 -5.32 6.42
N PRO A 36 4.56 -5.40 7.63
CA PRO A 36 3.19 -5.90 7.81
C PRO A 36 2.12 -5.24 6.94
N LEU A 37 2.29 -3.96 6.59
CA LEU A 37 1.33 -3.22 5.77
C LEU A 37 1.88 -2.77 4.41
N PHE A 38 3.05 -3.29 4.00
CA PHE A 38 3.64 -2.94 2.71
C PHE A 38 4.19 -4.17 1.98
N LEU A 39 3.70 -4.40 0.78
CA LEU A 39 4.07 -5.55 -0.02
C LEU A 39 4.34 -5.16 -1.49
N SER A 40 5.02 -6.02 -2.20
CA SER A 40 5.20 -5.90 -3.65
C SER A 40 4.83 -7.18 -4.39
N GLU A 41 4.47 -7.03 -5.65
CA GLU A 41 4.50 -8.14 -6.60
C GLU A 41 5.95 -8.47 -6.97
N LYS A 42 6.20 -9.75 -7.31
CA LYS A 42 7.47 -10.17 -7.90
C LYS A 42 7.80 -9.29 -9.11
N ARG A 43 9.07 -8.87 -9.23
CA ARG A 43 9.55 -8.05 -10.35
C ARG A 43 9.20 -8.68 -11.70
N LYS A 44 8.54 -7.92 -12.57
CA LYS A 44 8.22 -8.32 -13.95
C LYS A 44 8.67 -7.21 -14.92
N ARG A 45 9.44 -7.57 -15.93
CA ARG A 45 9.89 -6.66 -17.01
C ARG A 45 10.54 -5.36 -16.48
N GLY A 46 11.40 -5.47 -15.45
CA GLY A 46 12.08 -4.31 -14.85
C GLY A 46 11.18 -3.41 -13.98
N MET A 47 9.97 -3.85 -13.65
CA MET A 47 9.04 -3.11 -12.81
C MET A 47 8.67 -3.91 -11.57
N ILE A 48 8.63 -3.23 -10.43
CA ILE A 48 8.09 -3.70 -9.15
C ILE A 48 6.82 -2.91 -8.88
N LYS A 49 5.70 -3.62 -8.72
CA LYS A 49 4.45 -2.99 -8.25
C LYS A 49 4.37 -3.13 -6.74
N ILE A 50 4.12 -2.01 -6.08
CA ILE A 50 3.97 -1.92 -4.63
C ILE A 50 2.51 -1.68 -4.25
N HIS A 51 2.11 -2.28 -3.14
CA HIS A 51 0.75 -2.21 -2.61
C HIS A 51 0.79 -1.97 -1.10
N GLY A 52 -0.28 -1.39 -0.58
CA GLY A 52 -0.59 -1.47 0.85
C GLY A 52 -0.97 -2.89 1.26
N GLY A 53 -1.04 -3.13 2.55
CA GLY A 53 -1.52 -4.40 3.10
C GLY A 53 -2.91 -4.77 2.62
N THR A 54 -3.25 -6.05 2.71
CA THR A 54 -4.60 -6.56 2.43
C THR A 54 -5.58 -6.08 3.51
N LEU A 55 -6.89 -6.27 3.29
CA LEU A 55 -7.91 -6.00 4.30
C LEU A 55 -7.58 -6.69 5.63
N PHE A 56 -7.12 -7.94 5.57
CA PHE A 56 -6.77 -8.72 6.78
C PHE A 56 -5.54 -8.15 7.49
N ASP A 57 -4.53 -7.70 6.75
CA ASP A 57 -3.37 -7.04 7.36
C ASP A 57 -3.82 -5.79 8.13
N TYR A 58 -4.74 -4.99 7.59
CA TYR A 58 -5.29 -3.82 8.28
C TYR A 58 -6.07 -4.21 9.54
N VAL A 59 -6.87 -5.28 9.50
CA VAL A 59 -7.68 -5.74 10.65
C VAL A 59 -6.80 -6.28 11.76
N PHE A 60 -5.75 -7.06 11.44
CA PHE A 60 -4.95 -7.77 12.42
C PHE A 60 -3.71 -7.02 12.90
N VAL A 61 -3.18 -6.09 12.09
CA VAL A 61 -1.94 -5.36 12.42
C VAL A 61 -2.23 -4.02 13.09
N ILE A 62 -3.34 -3.36 12.75
CA ILE A 62 -3.66 -2.04 13.31
C ILE A 62 -4.37 -2.21 14.65
N ASP A 63 -3.78 -1.69 15.73
CA ASP A 63 -4.42 -1.69 17.04
C ASP A 63 -5.70 -0.83 17.00
N GLN A 64 -6.81 -1.44 17.42
CA GLN A 64 -8.11 -0.79 17.46
C GLN A 64 -8.19 0.32 18.52
N LYS A 65 -7.30 0.35 19.52
CA LYS A 65 -7.20 1.42 20.53
C LYS A 65 -6.65 2.72 19.93
N MET A 66 -5.91 2.65 18.83
CA MET A 66 -5.38 3.82 18.14
C MET A 66 -6.52 4.68 17.57
N ASN A 67 -6.43 6.01 17.73
CA ASN A 67 -7.30 6.93 17.02
C ASN A 67 -6.90 7.06 15.53
N GLY A 68 -7.75 7.69 14.70
CA GLY A 68 -7.53 7.75 13.25
C GLY A 68 -6.22 8.44 12.83
N LYS A 69 -5.70 9.39 13.62
CA LYS A 69 -4.40 10.04 13.36
C LYS A 69 -3.26 9.07 13.66
N GLN A 70 -3.32 8.37 14.78
CA GLN A 70 -2.33 7.36 15.16
C GLN A 70 -2.28 6.23 14.14
N ARG A 71 -3.45 5.70 13.71
CA ARG A 71 -3.54 4.66 12.66
C ARG A 71 -2.93 5.13 11.34
N THR A 72 -3.25 6.36 10.90
CA THR A 72 -2.68 6.92 9.67
C THR A 72 -1.16 7.05 9.77
N ASN A 73 -0.64 7.54 10.89
CA ASN A 73 0.81 7.65 11.13
C ASN A 73 1.48 6.27 11.13
N PHE A 74 0.86 5.27 11.76
CA PHE A 74 1.35 3.90 11.78
C PHE A 74 1.40 3.30 10.37
N ILE A 75 0.34 3.45 9.57
CA ILE A 75 0.31 2.96 8.19
C ILE A 75 1.42 3.61 7.36
N ILE A 76 1.60 4.94 7.47
CA ILE A 76 2.66 5.65 6.75
C ILE A 76 4.03 5.16 7.21
N GLN A 77 4.23 4.98 8.51
CA GLN A 77 5.47 4.43 9.06
C GLN A 77 5.77 3.05 8.49
N GLN A 78 4.78 2.15 8.42
CA GLN A 78 4.93 0.83 7.83
C GLN A 78 5.27 0.89 6.33
N TYR A 79 4.75 1.87 5.61
CA TYR A 79 5.11 2.08 4.20
C TYR A 79 6.55 2.56 4.04
N LEU A 80 7.02 3.46 4.91
CA LEU A 80 8.41 3.93 4.87
C LEU A 80 9.39 2.81 5.23
N GLU A 81 9.08 2.02 6.25
CA GLU A 81 9.86 0.84 6.63
C GLU A 81 9.92 -0.18 5.50
N GLY A 82 8.78 -0.48 4.87
CA GLY A 82 8.73 -1.37 3.72
C GLY A 82 9.54 -0.85 2.52
N LEU A 83 9.53 0.47 2.27
CA LEU A 83 10.39 1.06 1.23
C LEU A 83 11.88 0.93 1.55
N LEU A 84 12.29 1.12 2.82
CA LEU A 84 13.67 0.93 3.25
C LEU A 84 14.13 -0.51 3.04
N ASN A 85 13.32 -1.48 3.46
CA ASN A 85 13.61 -2.90 3.28
C ASN A 85 13.68 -3.30 1.80
N LEU A 86 12.78 -2.74 0.96
CA LEU A 86 12.81 -2.94 -0.50
C LEU A 86 14.10 -2.38 -1.12
N ILE A 87 14.57 -1.20 -0.70
CA ILE A 87 15.83 -0.62 -1.15
C ILE A 87 16.99 -1.53 -0.74
N GLU A 88 17.01 -2.00 0.50
CA GLU A 88 18.09 -2.84 1.04
C GLU A 88 18.17 -4.20 0.34
N GLU A 89 17.05 -4.87 0.14
CA GLU A 89 17.03 -6.15 -0.60
C GLU A 89 17.53 -6.02 -2.04
N ASN A 90 17.35 -4.85 -2.65
CA ASN A 90 17.76 -4.60 -4.02
C ASN A 90 19.10 -3.82 -4.14
N GLU A 91 19.91 -3.74 -3.09
CA GLU A 91 21.17 -3.00 -3.11
C GLU A 91 22.14 -3.45 -4.22
N ASN A 92 22.20 -4.75 -4.48
CA ASN A 92 23.04 -5.33 -5.53
C ASN A 92 22.52 -5.05 -6.96
N ASN A 93 21.27 -4.63 -7.10
CA ASN A 93 20.61 -4.36 -8.38
C ASN A 93 20.53 -2.86 -8.72
N LYS A 94 21.26 -1.99 -8.00
CA LYS A 94 21.21 -0.52 -8.17
C LYS A 94 21.65 -0.06 -9.57
N SER A 95 22.44 -0.85 -10.27
CA SER A 95 22.84 -0.57 -11.67
C SER A 95 21.69 -0.70 -12.65
N GLU A 96 20.68 -1.51 -12.34
CA GLU A 96 19.53 -1.72 -13.18
C GLU A 96 18.50 -0.58 -13.05
N ASN A 97 17.86 -0.23 -14.15
CA ASN A 97 16.77 0.76 -14.13
C ASN A 97 15.45 0.10 -13.70
N ILE A 98 15.34 -0.25 -12.41
CA ILE A 98 14.16 -0.86 -11.85
C ILE A 98 13.13 0.24 -11.55
N LYS A 99 11.99 0.18 -12.25
CA LYS A 99 10.85 1.06 -11.97
C LYS A 99 10.02 0.51 -10.82
N ILE A 100 9.55 1.41 -9.96
CA ILE A 100 8.67 1.11 -8.84
C ILE A 100 7.39 1.89 -9.03
N ARG A 101 6.25 1.22 -9.00
CA ARG A 101 4.94 1.82 -9.25
C ARG A 101 3.93 1.34 -8.20
N GLY A 102 3.14 2.25 -7.67
CA GLY A 102 2.07 1.96 -6.73
C GLY A 102 0.91 2.92 -6.84
N THR A 103 -0.23 2.53 -6.32
CA THR A 103 -1.42 3.38 -6.24
C THR A 103 -1.81 3.52 -4.78
N SER A 104 -2.03 4.74 -4.32
CA SER A 104 -2.38 5.01 -2.93
C SER A 104 -3.49 6.05 -2.82
N TYR A 105 -4.33 5.85 -1.81
CA TYR A 105 -5.36 6.79 -1.34
C TYR A 105 -5.03 7.33 0.07
N ILE A 106 -3.91 6.90 0.67
CA ILE A 106 -3.48 7.30 2.02
C ILE A 106 -2.35 8.32 1.95
N ILE A 107 -1.36 8.08 1.08
CA ILE A 107 -0.22 8.99 0.92
C ILE A 107 -0.64 10.16 0.03
N ASN A 108 -0.48 11.37 0.54
CA ASN A 108 -0.70 12.57 -0.25
C ASN A 108 0.47 12.83 -1.20
N GLU A 109 0.21 13.59 -2.25
CA GLU A 109 1.15 13.92 -3.31
C GLU A 109 2.45 14.55 -2.78
N ARG A 110 2.33 15.53 -1.88
CA ARG A 110 3.48 16.23 -1.30
C ARG A 110 4.44 15.27 -0.58
N THR A 111 3.89 14.33 0.19
CA THR A 111 4.71 13.32 0.88
C THR A 111 5.36 12.37 -0.14
N ALA A 112 4.60 11.90 -1.12
CA ALA A 112 5.13 11.04 -2.18
C ALA A 112 6.28 11.70 -2.95
N GLN A 113 6.14 12.96 -3.33
CA GLN A 113 7.20 13.71 -4.04
C GLN A 113 8.46 13.88 -3.18
N ARG A 114 8.30 14.15 -1.88
CA ARG A 114 9.45 14.29 -0.94
C ARG A 114 10.27 13.02 -0.82
N ILE A 115 9.64 11.86 -0.88
CA ILE A 115 10.33 10.55 -0.84
C ILE A 115 10.75 10.05 -2.23
N GLY A 116 10.61 10.86 -3.27
CA GLY A 116 11.15 10.59 -4.61
C GLY A 116 10.17 10.02 -5.62
N PHE A 117 8.88 9.94 -5.31
CA PHE A 117 7.88 9.53 -6.28
C PHE A 117 7.36 10.70 -7.12
N LYS A 118 7.01 10.41 -8.36
CA LYS A 118 6.30 11.31 -9.27
C LYS A 118 4.90 10.78 -9.50
N ILE A 119 3.96 11.69 -9.78
CA ILE A 119 2.61 11.29 -10.16
C ILE A 119 2.66 10.72 -11.57
N ALA A 120 2.09 9.55 -11.75
CA ALA A 120 1.90 8.90 -13.03
C ALA A 120 0.40 8.85 -13.38
N LYS A 121 0.12 8.79 -14.67
CA LYS A 121 -1.26 8.63 -15.15
C LYS A 121 -1.79 7.26 -14.71
N THR A 122 -2.92 7.25 -14.04
CA THR A 122 -3.64 6.01 -13.71
C THR A 122 -4.31 5.50 -14.98
N ASP A 123 -3.99 4.29 -15.42
CA ASP A 123 -4.59 3.67 -16.59
C ASP A 123 -6.03 3.19 -16.32
N ASN A 124 -6.77 2.90 -17.38
CA ASN A 124 -8.17 2.52 -17.27
C ASN A 124 -8.34 1.14 -16.60
N ILE A 125 -7.38 0.24 -16.78
CA ILE A 125 -7.37 -1.08 -16.14
C ILE A 125 -7.23 -0.92 -14.63
N GLN A 126 -6.31 -0.05 -14.20
CA GLN A 126 -6.14 0.26 -12.78
C GLN A 126 -7.40 0.89 -12.16
N LYS A 127 -8.10 1.75 -12.90
CA LYS A 127 -9.38 2.32 -12.44
C LYS A 127 -10.45 1.24 -12.30
N LEU A 128 -10.51 0.28 -13.22
CA LEU A 128 -11.45 -0.84 -13.15
C LEU A 128 -11.14 -1.75 -11.96
N ILE A 129 -9.86 -2.04 -11.70
CA ILE A 129 -9.42 -2.79 -10.52
C ILE A 129 -9.81 -2.08 -9.23
N LEU A 130 -9.64 -0.75 -9.15
CA LEU A 130 -10.06 0.05 -7.99
C LEU A 130 -11.57 0.02 -7.80
N LEU A 131 -12.34 0.08 -8.87
CA LEU A 131 -13.80 -0.04 -8.81
C LEU A 131 -14.23 -1.42 -8.33
N TYR A 132 -13.63 -2.49 -8.83
CA TYR A 132 -13.88 -3.87 -8.38
C TYR A 132 -13.56 -4.04 -6.89
N ASN A 133 -12.48 -3.42 -6.41
CA ASN A 133 -12.04 -3.49 -5.02
C ASN A 133 -12.63 -2.36 -4.14
N CYS A 134 -13.65 -1.63 -4.60
CA CYS A 134 -14.16 -0.46 -3.88
C CYS A 134 -14.59 -0.74 -2.44
N PHE A 135 -15.15 -1.92 -2.15
CA PHE A 135 -15.51 -2.33 -0.79
C PHE A 135 -14.28 -2.57 0.09
N ASN A 136 -13.26 -3.27 -0.42
CA ASN A 136 -12.01 -3.47 0.32
C ASN A 136 -11.33 -2.13 0.61
N VAL A 137 -11.32 -1.21 -0.38
CA VAL A 137 -10.77 0.14 -0.23
C VAL A 137 -11.60 0.95 0.80
N LEU A 138 -12.94 0.85 0.76
CA LEU A 138 -13.82 1.50 1.74
C LEU A 138 -13.52 1.03 3.17
N ILE A 139 -13.42 -0.29 3.39
CA ILE A 139 -13.18 -0.86 4.72
C ILE A 139 -11.77 -0.49 5.21
N THR A 140 -10.73 -0.69 4.41
CA THR A 140 -9.35 -0.36 4.80
C THR A 140 -9.18 1.13 5.07
N TYR A 141 -9.83 1.99 4.27
CA TYR A 141 -9.82 3.44 4.51
C TYR A 141 -10.56 3.82 5.79
N SER A 142 -11.69 3.18 6.08
CA SER A 142 -12.45 3.38 7.32
C SER A 142 -11.63 2.94 8.55
N ILE A 143 -10.94 1.80 8.46
CA ILE A 143 -10.00 1.35 9.51
C ILE A 143 -8.89 2.38 9.72
N ALA A 144 -8.26 2.87 8.65
CA ALA A 144 -7.22 3.89 8.72
C ALA A 144 -7.69 5.20 9.35
N LYS A 145 -8.96 5.59 9.10
CA LYS A 145 -9.55 6.80 9.66
C LYS A 145 -10.13 6.62 11.06
N GLY A 146 -10.29 5.37 11.54
CA GLY A 146 -10.95 5.05 12.83
C GLY A 146 -12.44 5.37 12.86
N LYS A 147 -13.08 5.57 11.70
CA LYS A 147 -14.51 5.82 11.52
C LYS A 147 -14.93 5.49 10.10
N LEU A 148 -16.22 5.21 9.89
CA LEU A 148 -16.73 5.01 8.53
C LEU A 148 -16.40 6.23 7.65
N SER A 149 -15.65 5.99 6.58
CA SER A 149 -15.13 7.04 5.71
C SER A 149 -15.09 6.55 4.27
N PHE A 150 -15.64 7.35 3.37
CA PHE A 150 -15.67 7.03 1.94
C PHE A 150 -14.43 7.62 1.25
N PRO A 151 -13.57 6.79 0.62
CA PRO A 151 -12.44 7.29 -0.12
C PRO A 151 -12.92 7.98 -1.41
N ASN A 152 -12.33 9.10 -1.73
CA ASN A 152 -12.54 9.72 -3.05
C ASN A 152 -11.70 8.98 -4.10
N LEU A 153 -12.29 8.00 -4.78
CA LEU A 153 -11.60 7.20 -5.79
C LEU A 153 -11.08 8.03 -6.97
N LYS A 154 -11.65 9.22 -7.21
CA LYS A 154 -11.17 10.14 -8.25
C LYS A 154 -9.84 10.80 -7.88
N GLU A 155 -9.56 10.92 -6.59
CA GLU A 155 -8.31 11.47 -6.06
C GLU A 155 -7.22 10.40 -5.84
N THR A 156 -7.55 9.14 -6.07
CA THR A 156 -6.57 8.07 -6.02
C THR A 156 -5.50 8.28 -7.09
N LYS A 157 -4.25 8.38 -6.64
CA LYS A 157 -3.11 8.69 -7.52
C LYS A 157 -2.20 7.49 -7.66
N THR A 158 -1.72 7.33 -8.88
CA THR A 158 -0.62 6.40 -9.17
C THR A 158 0.69 7.16 -9.03
N PHE A 159 1.62 6.55 -8.33
CA PHE A 159 2.96 7.08 -8.08
C PHE A 159 3.99 6.18 -8.74
N GLU A 160 5.01 6.78 -9.33
CA GLU A 160 6.09 6.05 -10.00
C GLU A 160 7.44 6.67 -9.62
N THR A 161 8.43 5.81 -9.43
CA THR A 161 9.82 6.19 -9.21
C THR A 161 10.73 5.12 -9.77
N ASN A 162 12.03 5.25 -9.60
CA ASN A 162 13.00 4.18 -9.82
C ASN A 162 13.82 3.91 -8.57
N LEU A 163 14.41 2.72 -8.50
CA LEU A 163 15.17 2.29 -7.34
C LEU A 163 16.33 3.26 -7.01
N LYS A 164 17.01 3.79 -8.04
CA LYS A 164 18.12 4.76 -7.86
C LYS A 164 17.65 6.05 -7.19
N GLU A 165 16.46 6.54 -7.54
CA GLU A 165 15.92 7.76 -6.95
C GLU A 165 15.50 7.54 -5.49
N LEU A 166 14.93 6.37 -5.18
CA LEU A 166 14.62 6.00 -3.79
C LEU A 166 15.90 5.85 -2.95
N ASP A 167 16.92 5.23 -3.50
CA ASP A 167 18.22 5.06 -2.83
C ASP A 167 18.86 6.40 -2.47
N LYS A 168 18.84 7.38 -3.37
CA LYS A 168 19.28 8.76 -3.06
C LYS A 168 18.50 9.41 -1.92
N ARG A 169 17.28 8.97 -1.68
CA ARG A 169 16.40 9.49 -0.63
C ARG A 169 16.38 8.61 0.62
N LYS A 170 17.19 7.53 0.65
CA LYS A 170 17.20 6.52 1.73
C LYS A 170 17.31 7.17 3.11
N ASP A 171 18.25 8.10 3.30
CA ASP A 171 18.46 8.75 4.60
C ASP A 171 17.29 9.65 5.00
N PHE A 172 16.68 10.35 4.04
CA PHE A 172 15.48 11.14 4.29
C PHE A 172 14.29 10.25 4.67
N ILE A 173 14.10 9.12 3.97
CA ILE A 173 13.04 8.14 4.26
C ILE A 173 13.25 7.57 5.67
N ARG A 174 14.50 7.23 6.03
CA ARG A 174 14.87 6.72 7.35
C ARG A 174 14.57 7.74 8.46
N SER A 175 15.00 8.98 8.30
CA SER A 175 14.71 10.05 9.26
C SER A 175 13.21 10.25 9.47
N LEU A 176 12.41 10.20 8.40
CA LEU A 176 10.96 10.33 8.50
C LEU A 176 10.32 9.11 9.19
N ASN A 177 10.82 7.90 8.89
CA ASN A 177 10.39 6.66 9.54
C ASN A 177 10.65 6.70 11.05
N ASP A 178 11.85 7.09 11.48
CA ASP A 178 12.25 7.15 12.89
C ASP A 178 11.43 8.19 13.65
N LYS A 179 11.18 9.34 13.03
CA LYS A 179 10.29 10.37 13.59
C LYS A 179 8.88 9.86 13.81
N LEU A 180 8.32 9.08 12.86
CA LEU A 180 6.99 8.51 13.04
C LEU A 180 6.99 7.41 14.10
N LYS A 181 8.03 6.55 14.17
CA LYS A 181 8.19 5.55 15.23
C LYS A 181 8.18 6.19 16.61
N SER A 182 8.98 7.24 16.82
CA SER A 182 9.00 7.97 18.10
C SER A 182 7.66 8.63 18.44
N THR A 183 6.99 9.22 17.43
CA THR A 183 5.66 9.82 17.63
C THR A 183 4.62 8.78 18.05
N ILE A 184 4.67 7.56 17.48
CA ILE A 184 3.75 6.48 17.82
C ILE A 184 4.05 5.99 19.25
N ALA A 185 5.31 5.74 19.59
CA ALA A 185 5.72 5.27 20.91
C ALA A 185 5.31 6.21 22.05
N ASN A 186 5.38 7.53 21.82
CA ASN A 186 5.02 8.55 22.82
C ASN A 186 3.50 8.75 22.98
N ASN A 187 2.67 8.11 22.16
CA ASN A 187 1.21 8.28 22.19
C ASN A 187 0.47 6.98 22.57
N VAL A 188 1.19 5.94 22.92
CA VAL A 188 0.70 4.66 23.48
C VAL A 188 0.92 4.69 24.99
#